data_1305441a5d87f9470cdfa3c66515fcf4
#
_entry.id   1305441a5d87f9470cdfa3c66515fcf4
#
_cell.length_a   1.000
_cell.length_b   1.000
_cell.length_c   1.000
_cell.angle_alpha   90.00
_cell.angle_beta   90.00
_cell.angle_gamma   90.00
#
_symmetry.space_group_name_H-M   'P 1'
#
loop_
_entity.id
_entity.type
_entity.pdbx_description
1 polymer ?
#
loop_
_entity_poly.entity_id
_entity_poly.type
_entity_poly.pdbx_seq_one_letter_code
_entity_poly.pdbx_strand_id
1 'polypeptide(L)'
;MCMARLSDLPLDRPVTIEPMKAFPVLKDLITDVSWNFSVKKRIKPFKPRQPDAPDGTWRMQQADIDRVQEFRKCIECFLCQDVCHVLRDHQMHDKFIGPRFLIHVAALEMHPLDTEDRLEELRNTQGIGYCNITKCCTKVCPESIEITDNGIIPLKERVVDKFYDPFGWFWRWLKRRQDRQPSKPV
;
A
#
# COMPACT_ATOMS: atom_id res chain seq x y z
N MET A 1 4.03 -1.81 20.22
CA MET A 1 4.66 -2.40 21.43
C MET A 1 4.86 -3.91 21.37
N CYS A 2 4.12 -4.69 20.59
CA CYS A 2 4.21 -6.15 20.61
C CYS A 2 5.60 -6.75 20.26
N MET A 3 6.51 -5.98 19.64
CA MET A 3 7.89 -6.39 19.33
C MET A 3 8.95 -5.62 20.14
N ALA A 4 8.56 -4.72 21.04
CA ALA A 4 9.51 -4.00 21.89
C ALA A 4 10.10 -4.95 22.95
N ARG A 5 11.42 -4.97 23.05
CA ARG A 5 12.14 -5.75 24.08
C ARG A 5 12.39 -4.87 25.28
N LEU A 6 12.30 -5.44 26.46
CA LEU A 6 12.59 -4.73 27.72
C LEU A 6 14.05 -4.20 27.75
N SER A 7 14.97 -4.95 27.14
CA SER A 7 16.39 -4.58 27.00
C SER A 7 16.60 -3.29 26.17
N ASP A 8 15.65 -2.93 25.31
CA ASP A 8 15.78 -1.78 24.41
C ASP A 8 15.20 -0.50 25.03
N LEU A 9 14.65 -0.62 26.24
CA LEU A 9 14.07 0.49 26.97
C LEU A 9 15.09 1.11 27.92
N PRO A 10 15.07 2.45 28.11
CA PRO A 10 15.92 3.13 29.09
C PRO A 10 15.42 2.81 30.51
N LEU A 11 16.02 1.80 31.16
CA LEU A 11 15.62 1.35 32.48
C LEU A 11 16.15 2.25 33.63
N ASP A 12 16.97 3.23 33.32
CA ASP A 12 17.50 4.28 34.21
C ASP A 12 16.48 5.37 34.54
N ARG A 13 15.38 5.42 33.84
CA ARG A 13 14.29 6.40 34.00
C ARG A 13 12.92 5.77 33.81
N PRO A 14 11.84 6.40 34.34
CA PRO A 14 10.47 5.94 34.10
C PRO A 14 10.14 5.86 32.61
N VAL A 15 9.58 4.73 32.16
CA VAL A 15 9.11 4.54 30.79
C VAL A 15 7.62 4.82 30.75
N THR A 16 7.21 5.82 29.98
CA THR A 16 5.80 6.16 29.75
C THR A 16 5.25 5.36 28.59
N ILE A 17 4.13 4.69 28.81
CA ILE A 17 3.38 3.95 27.79
C ILE A 17 2.09 4.73 27.52
N GLU A 18 1.85 5.08 26.27
CA GLU A 18 0.69 5.84 25.82
C GLU A 18 -0.14 5.02 24.82
N PRO A 19 -1.48 5.25 24.73
CA PRO A 19 -2.28 4.68 23.66
C PRO A 19 -1.89 5.22 22.29
N MET A 20 -2.29 4.53 21.21
CA MET A 20 -2.10 5.02 19.86
C MET A 20 -2.83 6.33 19.64
N LYS A 21 -2.14 7.37 19.17
CA LYS A 21 -2.67 8.75 19.06
C LYS A 21 -3.45 9.01 17.77
N ALA A 22 -3.28 8.16 16.75
CA ALA A 22 -4.00 8.27 15.49
C ALA A 22 -5.45 7.76 15.57
N PHE A 23 -5.83 7.11 16.67
CA PHE A 23 -7.14 6.48 16.83
C PHE A 23 -7.82 6.95 18.12
N PRO A 24 -9.17 7.00 18.16
CA PRO A 24 -9.90 7.36 19.38
C PRO A 24 -9.59 6.42 20.54
N VAL A 25 -9.32 6.97 21.70
CA VAL A 25 -9.10 6.20 22.93
C VAL A 25 -10.46 5.81 23.53
N LEU A 26 -10.66 4.51 23.76
CA LEU A 26 -11.85 3.99 24.41
C LEU A 26 -11.69 3.96 25.93
N LYS A 27 -10.57 3.38 26.40
CA LYS A 27 -10.23 3.29 27.81
C LYS A 27 -8.76 2.96 27.99
N ASP A 28 -8.07 3.66 28.86
CA ASP A 28 -6.66 3.44 29.19
C ASP A 28 -5.76 3.38 27.93
N LEU A 29 -5.19 2.20 27.63
CA LEU A 29 -4.38 1.96 26.44
C LEU A 29 -5.17 1.40 25.24
N ILE A 30 -6.48 1.20 25.39
CA ILE A 30 -7.34 0.60 24.35
C ILE A 30 -7.84 1.70 23.42
N THR A 31 -7.61 1.53 22.13
CA THR A 31 -8.02 2.45 21.07
C THR A 31 -9.01 1.78 20.12
N ASP A 32 -9.92 2.57 19.54
CA ASP A 32 -10.82 2.09 18.48
C ASP A 32 -10.10 2.07 17.13
N VAL A 33 -9.76 0.88 16.68
CA VAL A 33 -9.12 0.64 15.38
C VAL A 33 -10.10 0.20 14.30
N SER A 34 -11.42 0.29 14.52
CA SER A 34 -12.47 -0.18 13.60
C SER A 34 -12.41 0.48 12.23
N TRP A 35 -11.95 1.75 12.16
CA TRP A 35 -11.72 2.47 10.91
C TRP A 35 -10.81 1.68 9.96
N ASN A 36 -9.76 1.04 10.47
CA ASN A 36 -8.83 0.26 9.64
C ASN A 36 -9.55 -0.88 8.91
N PHE A 37 -10.47 -1.58 9.58
CA PHE A 37 -11.24 -2.66 8.96
C PHE A 37 -12.21 -2.14 7.90
N SER A 38 -12.77 -0.96 8.12
CA SER A 38 -13.63 -0.28 7.14
C SER A 38 -12.86 0.14 5.89
N VAL A 39 -11.62 0.62 6.04
CA VAL A 39 -10.74 0.92 4.91
C VAL A 39 -10.37 -0.34 4.14
N LYS A 40 -10.00 -1.41 4.86
CA LYS A 40 -9.63 -2.70 4.24
C LYS A 40 -10.73 -3.24 3.32
N LYS A 41 -11.99 -3.13 3.72
CA LYS A 41 -13.16 -3.59 2.93
C LYS A 41 -13.37 -2.81 1.63
N ARG A 42 -12.87 -1.57 1.53
CA ARG A 42 -13.00 -0.72 0.34
C ARG A 42 -11.95 -1.00 -0.73
N ILE A 43 -10.88 -1.72 -0.39
CA ILE A 43 -9.81 -2.05 -1.33
C ILE A 43 -10.30 -3.18 -2.22
N LYS A 44 -10.22 -3.00 -3.55
CA LYS A 44 -10.59 -4.02 -4.52
C LYS A 44 -9.78 -5.30 -4.30
N PRO A 45 -10.44 -6.49 -4.26
CA PRO A 45 -9.78 -7.74 -4.01
C PRO A 45 -8.86 -8.15 -5.17
N PHE A 46 -8.04 -9.16 -4.94
CA PHE A 46 -7.21 -9.80 -5.94
C PHE A 46 -8.05 -10.42 -7.06
N LYS A 47 -7.65 -10.16 -8.32
CA LYS A 47 -8.30 -10.71 -9.51
C LYS A 47 -7.28 -11.43 -10.38
N PRO A 48 -7.23 -12.78 -10.32
CA PRO A 48 -6.20 -13.53 -11.04
C PRO A 48 -6.39 -13.42 -12.56
N ARG A 49 -5.28 -13.37 -13.28
CA ARG A 49 -5.27 -13.55 -14.74
C ARG A 49 -5.56 -15.02 -15.11
N GLN A 50 -5.82 -15.27 -16.37
CA GLN A 50 -6.00 -16.65 -16.85
C GLN A 50 -4.71 -17.47 -16.64
N PRO A 51 -4.84 -18.77 -16.37
CA PRO A 51 -3.70 -19.68 -16.28
C PRO A 51 -2.85 -19.66 -17.56
N ASP A 52 -1.54 -19.89 -17.41
CA ASP A 52 -0.60 -19.90 -18.53
C ASP A 52 -0.54 -21.25 -19.24
N ALA A 53 -0.95 -22.32 -18.57
CA ALA A 53 -0.89 -23.68 -19.06
C ALA A 53 -2.26 -24.36 -19.02
N PRO A 54 -2.49 -25.38 -19.89
CA PRO A 54 -3.75 -26.11 -19.94
C PRO A 54 -4.11 -26.88 -18.66
N ASP A 55 -3.11 -27.15 -17.82
CA ASP A 55 -3.25 -27.80 -16.52
C ASP A 55 -3.75 -26.85 -15.40
N GLY A 56 -4.03 -25.60 -15.74
CA GLY A 56 -4.50 -24.58 -14.79
C GLY A 56 -3.39 -23.94 -13.96
N THR A 57 -2.12 -24.14 -14.30
CA THR A 57 -1.00 -23.54 -13.57
C THR A 57 -0.63 -22.12 -14.05
N TRP A 58 -0.09 -21.30 -13.14
CA TRP A 58 0.46 -19.98 -13.44
C TRP A 58 1.98 -20.00 -13.34
N ARG A 59 2.63 -19.36 -14.29
CA ARG A 59 4.08 -19.15 -14.26
C ARG A 59 4.39 -17.74 -13.83
N MET A 60 5.32 -17.57 -12.89
CA MET A 60 5.76 -16.29 -12.37
C MET A 60 7.28 -16.25 -12.33
N GLN A 61 7.86 -15.09 -12.59
CA GLN A 61 9.28 -14.89 -12.39
C GLN A 61 9.55 -14.65 -10.89
N GLN A 62 10.65 -15.21 -10.38
CA GLN A 62 11.01 -15.07 -8.97
C GLN A 62 11.18 -13.61 -8.56
N ALA A 63 11.77 -12.78 -9.41
CA ALA A 63 11.96 -11.36 -9.16
C ALA A 63 10.64 -10.59 -8.93
N ASP A 64 9.56 -10.98 -9.62
CA ASP A 64 8.24 -10.36 -9.42
C ASP A 64 7.60 -10.80 -8.10
N ILE A 65 7.84 -12.05 -7.71
CA ILE A 65 7.39 -12.56 -6.40
C ILE A 65 8.15 -11.89 -5.27
N ASP A 66 9.46 -11.80 -5.36
CA ASP A 66 10.32 -11.19 -4.32
C ASP A 66 9.92 -9.75 -4.05
N ARG A 67 9.50 -9.00 -5.08
CA ARG A 67 9.03 -7.62 -4.96
C ARG A 67 7.81 -7.47 -4.07
N VAL A 68 6.89 -8.42 -4.08
CA VAL A 68 5.62 -8.34 -3.33
C VAL A 68 5.63 -9.15 -2.04
N GLN A 69 6.54 -10.12 -1.92
CA GLN A 69 6.59 -11.04 -0.78
C GLN A 69 6.88 -10.32 0.54
N GLU A 70 7.66 -9.25 0.52
CA GLU A 70 7.97 -8.43 1.68
C GLU A 70 6.71 -7.94 2.41
N PHE A 71 5.68 -7.52 1.66
CA PHE A 71 4.46 -6.96 2.23
C PHE A 71 3.60 -7.98 2.99
N ARG A 72 3.81 -9.29 2.74
CA ARG A 72 3.12 -10.38 3.44
C ARG A 72 3.57 -10.54 4.90
N LYS A 73 4.73 -9.99 5.26
CA LYS A 73 5.22 -9.98 6.66
C LYS A 73 4.36 -9.11 7.57
N CYS A 74 3.48 -8.27 7.03
CA CYS A 74 2.71 -7.32 7.81
C CYS A 74 1.72 -8.01 8.76
N ILE A 75 1.94 -7.82 10.07
CA ILE A 75 1.11 -8.37 11.16
C ILE A 75 -0.09 -7.50 11.54
N GLU A 76 -0.39 -6.46 10.77
CA GLU A 76 -1.51 -5.52 11.01
C GLU A 76 -1.49 -4.86 12.41
N CYS A 77 -0.32 -4.54 12.92
CA CYS A 77 -0.17 -3.88 14.24
C CYS A 77 -0.56 -2.40 14.26
N PHE A 78 -0.76 -1.78 13.09
CA PHE A 78 -1.13 -0.37 12.88
C PHE A 78 -0.14 0.68 13.43
N LEU A 79 1.06 0.31 13.89
CA LEU A 79 2.06 1.28 14.34
C LEU A 79 2.46 2.27 13.23
N CYS A 80 2.54 1.81 11.99
CA CYS A 80 2.81 2.67 10.84
C CYS A 80 1.69 3.70 10.60
N GLN A 81 0.42 3.37 10.93
CA GLN A 81 -0.70 4.30 10.91
C GLN A 81 -0.57 5.33 12.03
N ASP A 82 -0.21 4.87 13.23
CA ASP A 82 -0.10 5.71 14.42
C ASP A 82 1.00 6.77 14.32
N VAL A 83 2.15 6.42 13.72
CA VAL A 83 3.26 7.39 13.54
C VAL A 83 3.09 8.28 12.31
N CYS A 84 2.09 8.02 11.48
CA CYS A 84 1.85 8.82 10.29
C CYS A 84 1.26 10.18 10.67
N HIS A 85 2.04 11.26 10.47
CA HIS A 85 1.59 12.61 10.81
C HIS A 85 0.33 13.04 10.03
N VAL A 86 0.09 12.50 8.82
CA VAL A 86 -1.13 12.77 8.06
C VAL A 86 -2.37 12.25 8.79
N LEU A 87 -2.26 11.06 9.41
CA LEU A 87 -3.35 10.48 10.20
C LEU A 87 -3.38 10.98 11.64
N ARG A 88 -2.21 11.02 12.30
CA ARG A 88 -2.11 11.38 13.72
C ARG A 88 -2.30 12.87 13.97
N ASP A 89 -1.55 13.72 13.24
CA ASP A 89 -1.49 15.16 13.53
C ASP A 89 -2.55 15.94 12.73
N HIS A 90 -2.80 15.52 11.47
CA HIS A 90 -3.78 16.18 10.59
C HIS A 90 -5.15 15.50 10.56
N GLN A 91 -5.32 14.34 11.20
CA GLN A 91 -6.59 13.61 11.33
C GLN A 91 -7.30 13.35 9.98
N MET A 92 -6.55 13.15 8.89
CA MET A 92 -7.09 13.02 7.53
C MET A 92 -7.58 11.60 7.21
N HIS A 93 -8.29 10.96 8.12
CA HIS A 93 -8.82 9.59 7.95
C HIS A 93 -9.87 9.46 6.85
N ASP A 94 -10.51 10.54 6.46
CA ASP A 94 -11.49 10.62 5.37
C ASP A 94 -10.85 10.69 3.97
N LYS A 95 -9.61 11.17 3.88
CA LYS A 95 -8.91 11.45 2.61
C LYS A 95 -7.69 10.58 2.35
N PHE A 96 -7.16 9.92 3.36
CA PHE A 96 -5.92 9.16 3.27
C PHE A 96 -6.04 7.82 3.98
N ILE A 97 -5.82 6.73 3.24
CA ILE A 97 -5.93 5.37 3.80
C ILE A 97 -4.75 4.95 4.69
N GLY A 98 -3.65 5.71 4.64
CA GLY A 98 -2.46 5.46 5.46
C GLY A 98 -1.52 4.38 4.94
N PRO A 99 -0.30 4.32 5.52
CA PRO A 99 0.78 3.47 5.03
C PRO A 99 0.47 1.98 5.07
N ARG A 100 -0.27 1.48 6.09
CA ARG A 100 -0.65 0.06 6.17
C ARG A 100 -1.43 -0.39 4.94
N PHE A 101 -2.38 0.42 4.51
CA PHE A 101 -3.24 0.05 3.39
C PHE A 101 -2.58 0.35 2.04
N LEU A 102 -1.68 1.33 1.99
CA LEU A 102 -0.86 1.53 0.80
C LEU A 102 0.03 0.33 0.51
N ILE A 103 0.67 -0.30 1.51
CA ILE A 103 1.43 -1.54 1.27
C ILE A 103 0.53 -2.73 0.92
N HIS A 104 -0.71 -2.77 1.43
CA HIS A 104 -1.66 -3.79 1.02
C HIS A 104 -2.05 -3.64 -0.46
N VAL A 105 -2.31 -2.40 -0.89
CA VAL A 105 -2.55 -2.10 -2.31
C VAL A 105 -1.30 -2.39 -3.14
N ALA A 106 -0.09 -2.07 -2.66
CA ALA A 106 1.16 -2.38 -3.33
C ALA A 106 1.33 -3.89 -3.56
N ALA A 107 1.03 -4.70 -2.53
CA ALA A 107 1.07 -6.16 -2.63
C ALA A 107 0.14 -6.72 -3.71
N LEU A 108 -1.00 -6.07 -3.94
CA LEU A 108 -1.97 -6.46 -4.97
C LEU A 108 -1.58 -5.90 -6.34
N GLU A 109 -1.36 -4.58 -6.43
CA GLU A 109 -1.11 -3.85 -7.68
C GLU A 109 0.21 -4.25 -8.37
N MET A 110 1.19 -4.71 -7.60
CA MET A 110 2.48 -5.18 -8.13
C MET A 110 2.53 -6.70 -8.32
N HIS A 111 1.47 -7.43 -7.96
CA HIS A 111 1.46 -8.87 -8.07
C HIS A 111 1.36 -9.30 -9.55
N PRO A 112 2.22 -10.20 -10.05
CA PRO A 112 2.27 -10.57 -11.47
C PRO A 112 1.01 -11.28 -11.98
N LEU A 113 0.19 -11.81 -11.10
CA LEU A 113 -1.07 -12.47 -11.46
C LEU A 113 -2.29 -11.57 -11.30
N ASP A 114 -2.18 -10.39 -10.69
CA ASP A 114 -3.32 -9.50 -10.49
C ASP A 114 -3.60 -8.68 -11.75
N THR A 115 -4.86 -8.65 -12.18
CA THR A 115 -5.32 -7.89 -13.35
C THR A 115 -6.18 -6.70 -12.97
N GLU A 116 -6.46 -6.51 -11.67
CA GLU A 116 -7.28 -5.39 -11.22
C GLU A 116 -6.46 -4.10 -11.18
N ASP A 117 -7.04 -3.02 -11.66
CA ASP A 117 -6.44 -1.67 -11.67
C ASP A 117 -6.98 -0.85 -10.49
N ARG A 118 -6.09 -0.46 -9.58
CA ARG A 118 -6.40 0.33 -8.38
C ARG A 118 -5.82 1.75 -8.42
N LEU A 119 -5.14 2.11 -9.52
CA LEU A 119 -4.41 3.39 -9.60
C LEU A 119 -5.36 4.60 -9.59
N GLU A 120 -6.56 4.47 -10.16
CA GLU A 120 -7.55 5.53 -10.12
C GLU A 120 -8.06 5.78 -8.70
N GLU A 121 -8.33 4.71 -7.94
CA GLU A 121 -8.72 4.81 -6.54
C GLU A 121 -7.61 5.37 -5.65
N LEU A 122 -6.36 4.93 -5.88
CA LEU A 122 -5.19 5.48 -5.20
C LEU A 122 -5.07 6.99 -5.36
N ARG A 123 -5.33 7.48 -6.57
CA ARG A 123 -5.29 8.91 -6.88
C ARG A 123 -6.46 9.68 -6.26
N ASN A 124 -7.69 9.21 -6.47
CA ASN A 124 -8.90 10.00 -6.24
C ASN A 124 -9.48 9.84 -4.84
N THR A 125 -9.44 8.64 -4.27
CA THR A 125 -10.14 8.31 -3.01
C THR A 125 -9.23 7.81 -1.89
N GLN A 126 -8.11 7.19 -2.22
CA GLN A 126 -7.19 6.62 -1.25
C GLN A 126 -6.06 7.58 -0.84
N GLY A 127 -5.96 8.72 -1.55
CA GLY A 127 -5.16 9.86 -1.14
C GLY A 127 -3.65 9.65 -1.13
N ILE A 128 -3.10 8.84 -2.04
CA ILE A 128 -1.66 8.58 -2.11
C ILE A 128 -0.81 9.87 -2.20
N GLY A 129 -1.40 10.94 -2.75
CA GLY A 129 -0.77 12.26 -2.87
C GLY A 129 -0.45 12.91 -1.53
N TYR A 130 -1.19 12.61 -0.47
CA TYR A 130 -0.96 13.20 0.86
C TYR A 130 0.29 12.66 1.57
N CYS A 131 0.82 11.51 1.14
CA CYS A 131 2.07 11.00 1.69
C CYS A 131 3.26 11.86 1.23
N ASN A 132 4.01 12.48 2.14
CA ASN A 132 5.20 13.29 1.88
C ASN A 132 6.53 12.56 2.12
N ILE A 133 6.51 11.23 2.19
CA ILE A 133 7.70 10.36 2.18
C ILE A 133 8.65 10.62 3.36
N THR A 134 8.12 10.87 4.56
CA THR A 134 8.93 11.08 5.78
C THR A 134 9.58 9.81 6.33
N LYS A 135 9.22 8.64 5.82
CA LYS A 135 9.73 7.32 6.22
C LYS A 135 9.50 6.93 7.69
N CYS A 136 8.69 7.66 8.43
CA CYS A 136 8.36 7.33 9.83
C CYS A 136 7.68 5.95 9.95
N CYS A 137 6.84 5.60 8.98
CA CYS A 137 6.17 4.30 8.91
C CYS A 137 7.16 3.14 8.71
N THR A 138 8.17 3.30 7.86
CA THR A 138 9.24 2.31 7.68
C THR A 138 10.03 2.11 8.96
N LYS A 139 10.43 3.20 9.62
CA LYS A 139 11.24 3.15 10.84
C LYS A 139 10.57 2.44 12.03
N VAL A 140 9.24 2.50 12.13
CA VAL A 140 8.50 1.92 13.25
C VAL A 140 8.08 0.46 12.98
N CYS A 141 8.24 -0.04 11.75
CA CYS A 141 7.77 -1.36 11.38
C CYS A 141 8.52 -2.48 12.11
N PRO A 142 7.83 -3.30 12.97
CA PRO A 142 8.48 -4.37 13.70
C PRO A 142 8.96 -5.53 12.80
N GLU A 143 8.37 -5.66 11.61
CA GLU A 143 8.70 -6.66 10.61
C GLU A 143 9.73 -6.15 9.57
N SER A 144 10.31 -4.97 9.80
CA SER A 144 11.33 -4.36 8.94
C SER A 144 10.89 -4.26 7.46
N ILE A 145 9.61 -3.96 7.22
CA ILE A 145 9.08 -3.76 5.88
C ILE A 145 9.51 -2.37 5.39
N GLU A 146 10.12 -2.30 4.22
CA GLU A 146 10.48 -1.05 3.54
C GLU A 146 9.24 -0.39 2.93
N ILE A 147 8.31 0.05 3.83
CA ILE A 147 6.97 0.55 3.47
C ILE A 147 7.04 1.68 2.45
N THR A 148 7.96 2.62 2.66
CA THR A 148 8.07 3.80 1.81
C THR A 148 8.75 3.48 0.48
N ASP A 149 9.94 2.87 0.52
CA ASP A 149 10.78 2.70 -0.66
C ASP A 149 10.23 1.61 -1.59
N ASN A 150 9.83 0.47 -1.05
CA ASN A 150 9.34 -0.65 -1.84
C ASN A 150 7.83 -0.59 -2.13
N GLY A 151 7.05 0.10 -1.30
CA GLY A 151 5.60 0.17 -1.44
C GLY A 151 5.10 1.52 -1.96
N ILE A 152 5.26 2.59 -1.18
CA ILE A 152 4.59 3.87 -1.45
C ILE A 152 5.19 4.58 -2.66
N ILE A 153 6.52 4.64 -2.78
CA ILE A 153 7.19 5.31 -3.91
C ILE A 153 6.81 4.66 -5.24
N PRO A 154 6.92 3.32 -5.42
CA PRO A 154 6.51 2.69 -6.65
C PRO A 154 5.03 2.87 -7.00
N LEU A 155 4.14 2.93 -6.01
CA LEU A 155 2.73 3.24 -6.27
C LEU A 155 2.53 4.67 -6.76
N LYS A 156 3.26 5.64 -6.18
CA LYS A 156 3.23 7.04 -6.66
C LYS A 156 3.74 7.16 -8.10
N GLU A 157 4.84 6.50 -8.41
CA GLU A 157 5.40 6.46 -9.77
C GLU A 157 4.39 5.90 -10.77
N ARG A 158 3.75 4.77 -10.46
CA ARG A 158 2.69 4.19 -11.31
C ARG A 158 1.51 5.13 -11.52
N VAL A 159 1.09 5.87 -10.50
CA VAL A 159 0.02 6.87 -10.62
C VAL A 159 0.47 8.03 -11.52
N VAL A 160 1.73 8.51 -11.36
CA VAL A 160 2.28 9.56 -12.21
C VAL A 160 2.37 9.10 -13.67
N ASP A 161 2.92 7.93 -13.93
CA ASP A 161 3.04 7.37 -15.28
C ASP A 161 1.69 7.19 -15.97
N LYS A 162 0.67 6.80 -15.22
CA LYS A 162 -0.66 6.58 -15.79
C LYS A 162 -1.40 7.88 -16.11
N PHE A 163 -1.34 8.87 -15.23
CA PHE A 163 -2.22 10.04 -15.28
C PHE A 163 -1.53 11.35 -15.64
N TYR A 164 -0.22 11.47 -15.43
CA TYR A 164 0.53 12.72 -15.56
C TYR A 164 1.67 12.67 -16.57
N ASP A 165 2.01 11.50 -17.14
CA ASP A 165 3.01 11.38 -18.19
C ASP A 165 2.41 11.69 -19.57
N PRO A 166 2.72 12.87 -20.19
CA PRO A 166 2.20 13.27 -21.50
C PRO A 166 2.78 12.39 -22.62
N PHE A 167 4.02 11.92 -22.50
CA PHE A 167 4.65 11.06 -23.50
C PHE A 167 4.04 9.65 -23.46
N GLY A 168 3.84 9.08 -22.31
CA GLY A 168 3.16 7.79 -22.12
C GLY A 168 1.70 7.86 -22.58
N TRP A 169 1.00 8.99 -22.37
CA TRP A 169 -0.34 9.21 -22.90
C TRP A 169 -0.33 9.21 -24.44
N PHE A 170 0.62 9.92 -25.08
CA PHE A 170 0.78 9.98 -26.54
C PHE A 170 1.06 8.60 -27.14
N TRP A 171 2.00 7.83 -26.55
CA TRP A 171 2.31 6.47 -26.98
C TRP A 171 1.15 5.50 -26.80
N ARG A 172 0.42 5.56 -25.70
CA ARG A 172 -0.81 4.78 -25.49
C ARG A 172 -1.91 5.14 -26.50
N TRP A 173 -2.04 6.41 -26.84
CA TRP A 173 -2.98 6.87 -27.88
C TRP A 173 -2.61 6.34 -29.26
N LEU A 174 -1.32 6.37 -29.64
CA LEU A 174 -0.84 5.78 -30.90
C LEU A 174 -1.10 4.27 -30.97
N LYS A 175 -0.79 3.52 -29.90
CA LYS A 175 -1.06 2.08 -29.81
C LYS A 175 -2.53 1.75 -30.01
N ARG A 176 -3.43 2.45 -29.32
CA ARG A 176 -4.90 2.27 -29.48
C ARG A 176 -5.39 2.55 -30.90
N ARG A 177 -4.70 3.40 -31.66
CA ARG A 177 -5.01 3.65 -33.07
C ARG A 177 -4.60 2.49 -33.97
N GLN A 178 -3.46 1.85 -33.69
CA GLN A 178 -2.99 0.67 -34.43
C GLN A 178 -3.90 -0.54 -34.20
N ASP A 179 -4.33 -0.77 -32.96
CA ASP A 179 -5.23 -1.88 -32.59
C ASP A 179 -6.67 -1.72 -33.16
N ARG A 180 -7.03 -0.52 -33.61
CA ARG A 180 -8.33 -0.23 -34.25
C ARG A 180 -8.34 -0.37 -35.77
N GLN A 181 -7.20 -0.68 -36.40
CA GLN A 181 -7.22 -0.98 -37.83
C GLN A 181 -7.76 -2.41 -38.01
N PRO A 182 -8.89 -2.57 -38.77
CA PRO A 182 -9.40 -3.90 -39.05
C PRO A 182 -8.34 -4.67 -39.85
N SER A 183 -8.07 -5.90 -39.42
CA SER A 183 -7.26 -6.85 -40.20
C SER A 183 -7.82 -6.89 -41.61
N LYS A 184 -6.97 -6.57 -42.61
CA LYS A 184 -7.37 -6.70 -44.02
C LYS A 184 -7.85 -8.14 -44.25
N PRO A 185 -9.03 -8.34 -44.86
CA PRO A 185 -9.42 -9.68 -45.26
C PRO A 185 -8.44 -10.23 -46.27
N VAL A 186 -7.99 -11.44 -46.07
CA VAL A 186 -7.22 -12.27 -47.00
C VAL A 186 -8.18 -12.82 -48.06
#